data_290b9871929684c161ad131b19950edd
#
_entry.id   290b9871929684c161ad131b19950edd
#
_cell.length_a   1.000
_cell.length_b   1.000
_cell.length_c   1.000
_cell.angle_alpha   90.00
_cell.angle_beta   90.00
_cell.angle_gamma   90.00
#
_symmetry.space_group_name_H-M   'P 1'
#
loop_
_entity.id
_entity.type
_entity.pdbx_description
1 polymer ?
#
loop_
_entity_poly.entity_id
_entity_poly.type
_entity_poly.pdbx_seq_one_letter_code
_entity_poly.pdbx_strand_id
1 'polypeptide(L)'
;MTNVPKETMENQWYNDPYLRDTKAPVQLLGTAMLVNPFADHSSSQRLMMFSNHLAQAQLIRGCEHPRIFTGYESMFGQYEFNPTERDQDIQIREVIPKYQVNTGADHISDNPSFFIIYRGDSDNKVGYFTLDNYILRSEGFGYRSEWIETAVDQLNRGNFIPKELKLSTSPAHKGNMYMQGTNLNVAYMSLPQNTEDAFIISKRAAEKLTSDVFGKISFKILPDQIPIDLYGDEDEYKFMPDIAEHVNPDGILCAMRSPTSNSIIYDMAPANLRRVQYLHDTIIYAPPGAEIIDIDITVNRNCKIKTPKEIFSQVEKYRSAVNQCYLHIWEAYLQACNEGLAVTPAFNNLVTRALGNLLIDNVRIPRFTRRTKVSAVRRKEPIEFIYITVTYRQKNVCRNGEKLSGRLTLH
;
A
#
# COMPACT_ATOMS: atom_id res chain seq x y z
N MET A 1 -29.94 -17.02 2.08
CA MET A 1 -29.91 -15.59 2.45
C MET A 1 -30.18 -14.81 1.19
N THR A 2 -31.27 -14.09 1.18
CA THR A 2 -31.88 -13.51 -0.01
C THR A 2 -31.02 -12.36 -0.53
N ASN A 3 -30.49 -12.50 -1.75
CA ASN A 3 -30.04 -11.38 -2.55
C ASN A 3 -31.21 -10.41 -2.71
N VAL A 4 -31.21 -9.32 -1.97
CA VAL A 4 -32.15 -8.23 -2.23
C VAL A 4 -31.62 -7.53 -3.48
N PRO A 5 -32.35 -7.53 -4.60
CA PRO A 5 -31.90 -6.90 -5.83
C PRO A 5 -31.68 -5.40 -5.57
N LYS A 6 -30.63 -4.79 -6.15
CA LYS A 6 -30.38 -3.34 -6.08
C LYS A 6 -31.62 -2.51 -6.39
N GLU A 7 -32.39 -2.93 -7.36
CA GLU A 7 -33.67 -2.29 -7.75
C GLU A 7 -34.72 -2.23 -6.65
N THR A 8 -34.74 -3.21 -5.74
CA THR A 8 -35.70 -3.22 -4.63
C THR A 8 -35.33 -2.25 -3.52
N MET A 9 -34.05 -1.98 -3.32
CA MET A 9 -33.61 -0.97 -2.35
C MET A 9 -33.85 0.45 -2.86
N GLU A 10 -33.51 0.73 -4.11
CA GLU A 10 -33.80 2.05 -4.73
C GLU A 10 -35.30 2.36 -4.69
N ASN A 11 -36.18 1.38 -4.94
CA ASN A 11 -37.61 1.56 -4.91
C ASN A 11 -38.20 1.72 -3.50
N GLN A 12 -37.62 1.17 -2.47
CA GLN A 12 -38.07 1.36 -1.08
C GLN A 12 -37.85 2.79 -0.60
N TRP A 13 -36.66 3.35 -0.90
CA TRP A 13 -36.33 4.74 -0.56
C TRP A 13 -37.16 5.77 -1.34
N TYR A 14 -37.49 5.45 -2.59
CA TYR A 14 -38.31 6.33 -3.46
C TYR A 14 -39.76 6.43 -3.01
N ASN A 15 -40.24 5.46 -2.25
CA ASN A 15 -41.64 5.40 -1.79
C ASN A 15 -41.86 5.89 -0.36
N ASP A 16 -40.81 6.33 0.33
CA ASP A 16 -40.93 6.92 1.64
C ASP A 16 -41.61 8.29 1.54
N PRO A 17 -42.80 8.49 2.17
CA PRO A 17 -43.54 9.73 2.10
C PRO A 17 -42.79 10.94 2.66
N TYR A 18 -41.82 10.74 3.57
CA TYR A 18 -40.98 11.80 4.11
C TYR A 18 -39.85 12.24 3.16
N LEU A 19 -39.51 11.44 2.17
CA LEU A 19 -38.48 11.75 1.19
C LEU A 19 -39.06 12.26 -0.14
N ARG A 20 -40.37 12.13 -0.36
CA ARG A 20 -41.06 12.56 -1.60
C ARG A 20 -40.99 14.05 -1.87
N ASP A 21 -40.87 14.88 -0.85
CA ASP A 21 -40.83 16.34 -0.98
C ASP A 21 -39.41 16.88 -1.25
N THR A 22 -38.38 16.06 -1.16
CA THR A 22 -37.03 16.44 -1.56
C THR A 22 -36.80 16.05 -3.01
N LYS A 23 -36.60 17.02 -3.88
CA LYS A 23 -36.41 16.83 -5.33
C LYS A 23 -35.17 16.03 -5.74
N ALA A 24 -34.48 15.42 -4.82
CA ALA A 24 -33.40 14.45 -5.01
C ALA A 24 -33.44 13.39 -3.90
N PRO A 25 -33.25 12.11 -4.21
CA PRO A 25 -33.04 11.11 -3.18
C PRO A 25 -31.72 11.44 -2.46
N VAL A 26 -31.84 12.25 -1.43
CA VAL A 26 -30.67 12.59 -0.61
C VAL A 26 -30.51 11.48 0.41
N GLN A 27 -29.48 10.68 0.24
CA GLN A 27 -29.01 9.85 1.32
C GLN A 27 -28.45 10.78 2.40
N LEU A 28 -29.27 11.06 3.41
CA LEU A 28 -28.93 12.01 4.48
C LEU A 28 -27.76 11.53 5.33
N LEU A 29 -27.59 10.22 5.45
CA LEU A 29 -26.53 9.61 6.22
C LEU A 29 -25.64 8.79 5.28
N GLY A 30 -24.32 8.94 5.44
CA GLY A 30 -23.33 8.09 4.78
C GLY A 30 -23.38 6.66 5.31
N THR A 31 -22.94 5.70 4.50
CA THR A 31 -22.89 4.27 4.89
C THR A 31 -22.10 4.02 6.17
N ALA A 32 -21.04 4.82 6.42
CA ALA A 32 -20.27 4.75 7.66
C ALA A 32 -21.11 5.06 8.93
N MET A 33 -22.10 5.93 8.81
CA MET A 33 -23.02 6.21 9.91
C MET A 33 -24.07 5.11 10.07
N LEU A 34 -24.52 4.54 8.94
CA LEU A 34 -25.57 3.53 8.92
C LEU A 34 -25.13 2.16 9.47
N VAL A 35 -23.83 1.86 9.45
CA VAL A 35 -23.31 0.65 10.13
C VAL A 35 -23.17 0.80 11.65
N ASN A 36 -23.55 1.96 12.19
CA ASN A 36 -23.63 2.16 13.62
C ASN A 36 -24.93 1.55 14.17
N PRO A 37 -24.87 0.56 15.08
CA PRO A 37 -26.04 0.04 15.74
C PRO A 37 -26.77 1.18 16.49
N PHE A 38 -28.09 1.22 16.36
CA PHE A 38 -28.92 2.24 17.02
C PHE A 38 -28.57 3.70 16.66
N ALA A 39 -28.26 3.95 15.38
CA ALA A 39 -27.90 5.27 14.88
C ALA A 39 -28.97 6.33 15.20
N ASP A 40 -30.23 5.96 15.13
CA ASP A 40 -31.42 6.77 15.43
C ASP A 40 -31.56 7.11 16.92
N HIS A 41 -30.93 6.35 17.81
CA HIS A 41 -30.87 6.60 19.26
C HIS A 41 -29.61 7.36 19.71
N SER A 42 -28.75 7.70 18.78
CA SER A 42 -27.50 8.45 19.07
C SER A 42 -27.68 9.93 18.78
N SER A 43 -27.03 10.78 19.60
CA SER A 43 -26.96 12.20 19.26
C SER A 43 -26.19 12.41 17.96
N SER A 44 -26.55 13.42 17.17
CA SER A 44 -25.92 13.71 15.88
C SER A 44 -24.42 13.92 15.99
N GLN A 45 -23.95 14.56 17.06
CA GLN A 45 -22.52 14.76 17.30
C GLN A 45 -21.78 13.43 17.52
N ARG A 46 -22.35 12.51 18.31
CA ARG A 46 -21.75 11.20 18.57
C ARG A 46 -21.77 10.31 17.33
N LEU A 47 -22.79 10.41 16.53
CA LEU A 47 -22.89 9.71 15.26
C LEU A 47 -21.81 10.18 14.26
N MET A 48 -21.58 11.48 14.17
CA MET A 48 -20.48 12.04 13.38
C MET A 48 -19.11 11.61 13.91
N MET A 49 -18.92 11.59 15.23
CA MET A 49 -17.68 11.09 15.83
C MET A 49 -17.46 9.61 15.51
N PHE A 50 -18.49 8.79 15.53
CA PHE A 50 -18.39 7.38 15.15
C PHE A 50 -17.88 7.21 13.73
N SER A 51 -18.45 7.91 12.75
CA SER A 51 -18.01 7.81 11.35
C SER A 51 -16.57 8.27 11.16
N ASN A 52 -16.13 9.32 11.86
CA ASN A 52 -14.75 9.77 11.84
C ASN A 52 -13.79 8.74 12.46
N HIS A 53 -14.17 8.14 13.58
CA HIS A 53 -13.39 7.08 14.21
C HIS A 53 -13.31 5.83 13.34
N LEU A 54 -14.40 5.48 12.66
CA LEU A 54 -14.42 4.35 11.73
C LEU A 54 -13.45 4.57 10.55
N ALA A 55 -13.40 5.80 10.02
CA ALA A 55 -12.44 6.15 8.97
C ALA A 55 -10.98 6.11 9.42
N GLN A 56 -10.71 6.29 10.71
CA GLN A 56 -9.37 6.23 11.31
C GLN A 56 -9.02 4.86 11.90
N ALA A 57 -9.97 3.93 11.95
CA ALA A 57 -9.77 2.65 12.60
C ALA A 57 -8.80 1.78 11.79
N GLN A 58 -7.86 1.15 12.50
CA GLN A 58 -6.95 0.15 11.93
C GLN A 58 -7.65 -1.20 11.88
N LEU A 59 -7.39 -1.95 10.82
CA LEU A 59 -7.87 -3.32 10.70
C LEU A 59 -7.07 -4.23 11.63
N ILE A 60 -7.76 -4.99 12.45
CA ILE A 60 -7.14 -6.01 13.28
C ILE A 60 -7.08 -7.35 12.52
N ARG A 61 -6.09 -8.17 12.87
CA ARG A 61 -5.86 -9.47 12.17
C ARG A 61 -6.99 -10.49 12.36
N GLY A 62 -7.79 -10.35 13.39
CA GLY A 62 -8.87 -11.30 13.75
C GLY A 62 -10.22 -10.62 13.84
N CYS A 63 -10.69 -9.95 12.78
CA CYS A 63 -12.03 -9.37 12.75
C CYS A 63 -13.11 -10.42 12.93
N GLU A 64 -14.10 -10.11 13.76
CA GLU A 64 -15.26 -10.96 14.06
C GLU A 64 -16.56 -10.29 13.59
N HIS A 65 -17.56 -11.09 13.25
CA HIS A 65 -18.89 -10.55 12.92
C HIS A 65 -19.45 -9.75 14.10
N PRO A 66 -20.01 -8.58 13.86
CA PRO A 66 -20.69 -7.82 14.90
C PRO A 66 -21.85 -8.64 15.46
N ARG A 67 -22.18 -8.44 16.74
CA ARG A 67 -23.33 -9.09 17.38
C ARG A 67 -24.67 -8.52 16.90
N ILE A 68 -24.66 -7.28 16.47
CA ILE A 68 -25.83 -6.56 15.97
C ILE A 68 -25.53 -6.12 14.55
N PHE A 69 -26.41 -6.50 13.65
CA PHE A 69 -26.33 -6.14 12.23
C PHE A 69 -27.31 -5.00 11.96
N THR A 70 -26.84 -4.00 11.21
CA THR A 70 -27.68 -2.88 10.75
C THR A 70 -28.29 -3.13 9.39
N GLY A 71 -27.74 -4.10 8.66
CA GLY A 71 -28.14 -4.40 7.27
C GLY A 71 -27.33 -3.61 6.22
N TYR A 72 -26.50 -2.66 6.65
CA TYR A 72 -25.68 -1.84 5.76
C TYR A 72 -24.24 -2.34 5.63
N GLU A 73 -23.87 -3.39 6.34
CA GLU A 73 -22.51 -3.95 6.34
C GLU A 73 -22.06 -4.45 4.98
N SER A 74 -23.00 -4.89 4.12
CA SER A 74 -22.70 -5.30 2.75
C SER A 74 -22.44 -4.11 1.81
N MET A 75 -22.89 -2.91 2.17
CA MET A 75 -22.72 -1.69 1.38
C MET A 75 -21.50 -0.90 1.80
N PHE A 76 -21.10 -0.99 3.07
CA PHE A 76 -19.99 -0.22 3.59
C PHE A 76 -18.66 -0.71 3.01
N GLY A 77 -17.89 0.21 2.45
CA GLY A 77 -16.58 -0.09 1.89
C GLY A 77 -16.58 -0.99 0.66
N GLN A 78 -17.74 -1.23 0.03
CA GLN A 78 -17.85 -2.12 -1.12
C GLN A 78 -16.88 -1.73 -2.24
N TYR A 79 -16.76 -0.44 -2.55
CA TYR A 79 -15.86 0.06 -3.60
C TYR A 79 -14.42 0.26 -3.12
N GLU A 80 -14.26 0.56 -1.85
CA GLU A 80 -12.99 0.90 -1.24
C GLU A 80 -12.15 -0.34 -0.91
N PHE A 81 -12.82 -1.43 -0.54
CA PHE A 81 -12.22 -2.69 -0.16
C PHE A 81 -12.27 -3.77 -1.26
N ASN A 82 -12.86 -3.47 -2.41
CA ASN A 82 -12.81 -4.31 -3.60
C ASN A 82 -12.06 -3.58 -4.73
N PRO A 83 -10.73 -3.45 -4.65
CA PRO A 83 -9.95 -2.67 -5.61
C PRO A 83 -10.00 -3.23 -7.03
N THR A 84 -10.55 -4.42 -7.18
CA THR A 84 -10.65 -5.15 -8.45
C THR A 84 -12.05 -5.07 -9.07
N GLU A 85 -12.98 -4.30 -8.49
CA GLU A 85 -14.29 -4.07 -9.09
C GLU A 85 -14.16 -3.32 -10.40
N ARG A 86 -14.89 -3.75 -11.42
CA ARG A 86 -14.84 -3.23 -12.77
C ARG A 86 -16.24 -2.90 -13.27
N ASP A 87 -16.31 -1.90 -14.13
CA ASP A 87 -17.59 -1.47 -14.73
C ASP A 87 -18.07 -2.38 -15.88
N GLN A 88 -17.15 -3.21 -16.43
CA GLN A 88 -17.40 -4.04 -17.61
C GLN A 88 -16.63 -5.36 -17.55
N ASP A 89 -17.04 -6.32 -18.37
CA ASP A 89 -16.26 -7.53 -18.61
C ASP A 89 -14.96 -7.18 -19.33
N ILE A 90 -13.91 -7.92 -19.07
CA ILE A 90 -12.59 -7.63 -19.61
C ILE A 90 -11.93 -8.87 -20.18
N GLN A 91 -11.11 -8.68 -21.19
CA GLN A 91 -10.20 -9.68 -21.69
C GLN A 91 -8.78 -9.36 -21.24
N ILE A 92 -8.11 -10.30 -20.59
CA ILE A 92 -6.73 -10.11 -20.13
C ILE A 92 -5.79 -10.14 -21.34
N ARG A 93 -4.96 -9.12 -21.45
CA ARG A 93 -3.93 -9.02 -22.48
C ARG A 93 -2.56 -9.39 -21.96
N GLU A 94 -2.19 -8.89 -20.80
CA GLU A 94 -0.88 -9.14 -20.20
C GLU A 94 -0.98 -9.07 -18.68
N VAL A 95 -0.15 -9.88 -18.01
CA VAL A 95 0.01 -9.86 -16.54
C VAL A 95 1.48 -9.61 -16.26
N ILE A 96 1.80 -8.42 -15.77
CA ILE A 96 3.16 -7.96 -15.55
C ILE A 96 3.45 -7.94 -14.05
N PRO A 97 4.40 -8.74 -13.56
CA PRO A 97 4.81 -8.67 -12.17
C PRO A 97 5.45 -7.31 -11.87
N LYS A 98 5.01 -6.68 -10.78
CA LYS A 98 5.57 -5.42 -10.33
C LYS A 98 6.85 -5.71 -9.53
N TYR A 99 7.97 -5.18 -10.02
CA TYR A 99 9.25 -5.17 -9.30
C TYR A 99 9.69 -6.53 -8.72
N GLN A 100 9.75 -7.57 -9.56
CA GLN A 100 10.38 -8.81 -9.14
C GLN A 100 11.88 -8.59 -8.96
N VAL A 101 12.31 -8.54 -7.72
CA VAL A 101 13.72 -8.54 -7.36
C VAL A 101 14.10 -9.97 -6.98
N ASN A 102 15.06 -10.55 -7.69
CA ASN A 102 15.67 -11.82 -7.26
C ASN A 102 16.53 -11.54 -6.04
N THR A 103 16.05 -11.91 -4.88
CA THR A 103 16.75 -11.76 -3.59
C THR A 103 17.65 -12.94 -3.24
N GLY A 104 18.10 -13.72 -4.24
CA GLY A 104 18.87 -14.95 -4.02
C GLY A 104 17.98 -16.20 -4.09
N ALA A 105 18.60 -17.37 -4.08
CA ALA A 105 18.08 -18.59 -4.64
C ALA A 105 16.70 -19.10 -4.16
N ASP A 106 16.12 -18.62 -3.06
CA ASP A 106 14.93 -19.24 -2.47
C ASP A 106 13.82 -18.30 -1.98
N HIS A 107 13.97 -16.97 -2.10
CA HIS A 107 12.94 -16.05 -1.62
C HIS A 107 12.23 -15.34 -2.78
N ILE A 108 11.05 -15.83 -3.10
CA ILE A 108 10.04 -15.07 -3.82
C ILE A 108 9.66 -13.90 -2.90
N SER A 109 9.75 -12.66 -3.42
CA SER A 109 9.30 -11.49 -2.68
C SER A 109 7.93 -11.76 -2.04
N ASP A 110 7.83 -11.62 -0.72
CA ASP A 110 6.57 -11.79 0.02
C ASP A 110 5.54 -10.69 -0.31
N ASN A 111 5.87 -9.79 -1.24
CA ASN A 111 4.98 -8.75 -1.73
C ASN A 111 4.68 -8.90 -3.23
N PRO A 112 4.04 -10.00 -3.68
CA PRO A 112 3.65 -10.13 -5.06
C PRO A 112 2.58 -9.08 -5.39
N SER A 113 2.85 -8.27 -6.40
CA SER A 113 1.92 -7.31 -6.98
C SER A 113 2.00 -7.41 -8.49
N PHE A 114 0.88 -7.20 -9.19
CA PHE A 114 0.80 -7.34 -10.63
C PHE A 114 0.11 -6.15 -11.27
N PHE A 115 0.64 -5.72 -12.40
CA PHE A 115 -0.11 -4.89 -13.36
C PHE A 115 -0.86 -5.81 -14.31
N ILE A 116 -2.18 -5.70 -14.32
CA ILE A 116 -3.05 -6.46 -15.22
C ILE A 116 -3.48 -5.52 -16.34
N ILE A 117 -3.02 -5.77 -17.55
CA ILE A 117 -3.40 -5.01 -18.74
C ILE A 117 -4.55 -5.75 -19.41
N TYR A 118 -5.64 -5.06 -19.64
CA TYR A 118 -6.86 -5.65 -20.19
C TYR A 118 -7.42 -4.84 -21.35
N ARG A 119 -8.27 -5.47 -22.11
CA ARG A 119 -9.15 -4.85 -23.09
C ARG A 119 -10.58 -4.94 -22.57
N GLY A 120 -11.27 -3.81 -22.50
CA GLY A 120 -12.69 -3.78 -22.14
C GLY A 120 -13.57 -4.36 -23.26
N ASP A 121 -14.59 -5.11 -22.89
CA ASP A 121 -15.48 -5.74 -23.85
C ASP A 121 -16.45 -4.71 -24.47
N SER A 122 -16.98 -3.80 -23.66
CA SER A 122 -17.98 -2.84 -24.13
C SER A 122 -17.38 -1.64 -24.88
N ASP A 123 -16.25 -1.09 -24.42
CA ASP A 123 -15.65 0.13 -24.97
C ASP A 123 -14.44 -0.14 -25.87
N ASN A 124 -13.99 -1.37 -25.95
CA ASN A 124 -12.86 -1.84 -26.74
C ASN A 124 -11.55 -1.09 -26.46
N LYS A 125 -11.42 -0.50 -25.26
CA LYS A 125 -10.23 0.22 -24.85
C LYS A 125 -9.29 -0.64 -24.03
N VAL A 126 -8.00 -0.36 -24.17
CA VAL A 126 -6.97 -0.98 -23.33
C VAL A 126 -6.80 -0.15 -22.06
N GLY A 127 -6.97 -0.81 -20.94
CA GLY A 127 -6.78 -0.25 -19.60
C GLY A 127 -5.87 -1.12 -18.74
N TYR A 128 -5.69 -0.70 -17.50
CA TYR A 128 -4.98 -1.50 -16.51
C TYR A 128 -5.61 -1.35 -15.14
N PHE A 129 -5.36 -2.34 -14.31
CA PHE A 129 -5.52 -2.24 -12.86
C PHE A 129 -4.36 -2.95 -12.17
N THR A 130 -4.19 -2.70 -10.87
CA THR A 130 -3.16 -3.37 -10.07
C THR A 130 -3.81 -4.38 -9.14
N LEU A 131 -3.18 -5.54 -9.03
CA LEU A 131 -3.51 -6.53 -8.00
C LEU A 131 -2.38 -6.49 -6.98
N ASP A 132 -2.58 -5.69 -5.93
CA ASP A 132 -1.57 -5.44 -4.91
C ASP A 132 -1.77 -6.38 -3.71
N ASN A 133 -0.68 -6.90 -3.18
CA ASN A 133 -0.69 -7.70 -1.96
C ASN A 133 -0.91 -6.82 -0.72
N TYR A 134 -0.24 -5.66 -0.68
CA TYR A 134 -0.43 -4.68 0.39
C TYR A 134 -1.09 -3.42 -0.15
N ILE A 135 -2.17 -3.02 0.48
CA ILE A 135 -2.89 -1.79 0.14
C ILE A 135 -2.64 -0.77 1.25
N LEU A 136 -1.95 0.30 0.88
CA LEU A 136 -1.62 1.42 1.77
C LEU A 136 -2.55 2.59 1.45
N ARG A 137 -3.31 3.05 2.44
CA ARG A 137 -4.24 4.18 2.29
C ARG A 137 -3.59 5.51 2.66
N SER A 138 -2.86 5.49 3.79
CA SER A 138 -2.12 6.64 4.32
C SER A 138 -0.99 6.13 5.20
N GLU A 139 -0.14 7.04 5.69
CA GLU A 139 0.83 6.69 6.72
C GLU A 139 0.13 6.11 7.95
N GLY A 140 0.56 4.94 8.38
CA GLY A 140 -0.02 4.22 9.52
C GLY A 140 -1.29 3.41 9.23
N PHE A 141 -1.90 3.55 8.04
CA PHE A 141 -3.07 2.77 7.65
C PHE A 141 -2.78 1.92 6.43
N GLY A 142 -3.15 0.67 6.50
CA GLY A 142 -3.01 -0.26 5.40
C GLY A 142 -3.42 -1.67 5.81
N TYR A 143 -3.48 -2.55 4.85
CA TYR A 143 -3.80 -3.95 5.09
C TYR A 143 -3.22 -4.83 3.98
N ARG A 144 -3.03 -6.10 4.31
CA ARG A 144 -2.74 -7.13 3.32
C ARG A 144 -4.04 -7.51 2.63
N SER A 145 -4.07 -7.40 1.31
CA SER A 145 -5.18 -7.89 0.51
C SER A 145 -5.25 -9.43 0.58
N GLU A 146 -6.46 -9.96 0.70
CA GLU A 146 -6.69 -11.40 0.61
C GLU A 146 -7.09 -11.75 -0.82
N TRP A 147 -6.23 -12.45 -1.54
CA TRP A 147 -6.51 -12.87 -2.91
C TRP A 147 -7.42 -14.09 -2.92
N ILE A 148 -8.38 -14.08 -3.84
CA ILE A 148 -9.25 -15.23 -4.08
C ILE A 148 -8.54 -16.11 -5.09
N GLU A 149 -7.83 -17.14 -4.61
CA GLU A 149 -6.97 -18.02 -5.42
C GLU A 149 -7.65 -18.50 -6.70
N THR A 150 -8.86 -19.04 -6.58
CA THR A 150 -9.64 -19.53 -7.73
C THR A 150 -9.97 -18.47 -8.79
N ALA A 151 -10.01 -17.19 -8.40
CA ALA A 151 -10.26 -16.09 -9.31
C ALA A 151 -8.94 -15.56 -9.91
N VAL A 152 -7.88 -15.52 -9.09
CA VAL A 152 -6.55 -15.07 -9.54
C VAL A 152 -5.94 -16.07 -10.53
N ASP A 153 -6.18 -17.37 -10.37
CA ASP A 153 -5.75 -18.40 -11.32
C ASP A 153 -6.34 -18.23 -12.74
N GLN A 154 -7.43 -17.47 -12.84
CA GLN A 154 -8.03 -17.15 -14.16
C GLN A 154 -7.33 -15.99 -14.86
N LEU A 155 -6.42 -15.27 -14.20
CA LEU A 155 -5.70 -14.13 -14.77
C LEU A 155 -4.60 -14.57 -15.74
N ASN A 156 -4.99 -15.26 -16.80
CA ASN A 156 -4.08 -15.66 -17.86
C ASN A 156 -4.39 -14.87 -19.14
N ARG A 157 -3.35 -14.64 -19.94
CA ARG A 157 -3.47 -13.94 -21.23
C ARG A 157 -4.54 -14.57 -22.10
N GLY A 158 -5.45 -13.77 -22.60
CA GLY A 158 -6.56 -14.18 -23.46
C GLY A 158 -7.84 -14.57 -22.74
N ASN A 159 -7.80 -14.78 -21.44
CA ASN A 159 -8.99 -15.14 -20.66
C ASN A 159 -9.95 -13.95 -20.51
N PHE A 160 -11.24 -14.27 -20.50
CA PHE A 160 -12.31 -13.33 -20.17
C PHE A 160 -12.63 -13.39 -18.69
N ILE A 161 -12.69 -12.21 -18.08
CA ILE A 161 -13.01 -12.04 -16.67
C ILE A 161 -14.30 -11.23 -16.57
N PRO A 162 -15.40 -11.79 -16.04
CA PRO A 162 -16.65 -11.06 -15.86
C PRO A 162 -16.50 -9.95 -14.80
N LYS A 163 -17.22 -8.86 -14.98
CA LYS A 163 -17.17 -7.69 -14.09
C LYS A 163 -17.46 -8.02 -12.62
N GLU A 164 -18.30 -9.03 -12.38
CA GLU A 164 -18.74 -9.43 -11.05
C GLU A 164 -17.72 -10.31 -10.31
N LEU A 165 -16.70 -10.82 -11.02
CA LEU A 165 -15.68 -11.68 -10.40
C LEU A 165 -14.78 -10.84 -9.50
N LYS A 166 -14.81 -11.13 -8.22
CA LYS A 166 -13.91 -10.53 -7.23
C LYS A 166 -12.57 -11.25 -7.26
N LEU A 167 -11.50 -10.49 -7.42
CA LEU A 167 -10.12 -11.02 -7.42
C LEU A 167 -9.48 -10.96 -6.05
N SER A 168 -9.86 -9.96 -5.25
CA SER A 168 -9.32 -9.76 -3.92
C SER A 168 -10.38 -9.18 -2.98
N THR A 169 -10.15 -9.37 -1.70
CA THR A 169 -10.97 -8.80 -0.64
C THR A 169 -10.08 -8.26 0.47
N SER A 170 -10.62 -7.41 1.32
CA SER A 170 -9.90 -6.96 2.50
C SER A 170 -10.15 -7.91 3.68
N PRO A 171 -9.23 -7.97 4.66
CA PRO A 171 -9.43 -8.75 5.87
C PRO A 171 -10.62 -8.25 6.72
N ALA A 172 -11.15 -7.06 6.44
CA ALA A 172 -12.36 -6.53 7.07
C ALA A 172 -13.66 -7.05 6.45
N HIS A 173 -13.59 -7.90 5.43
CA HIS A 173 -14.78 -8.44 4.76
C HIS A 173 -14.78 -9.95 4.83
N LYS A 174 -15.84 -10.53 5.37
CA LYS A 174 -16.13 -11.96 5.30
C LYS A 174 -17.51 -12.19 4.72
N GLY A 175 -17.61 -13.05 3.71
CA GLY A 175 -18.88 -13.34 3.07
C GLY A 175 -19.62 -12.09 2.55
N ASN A 176 -18.91 -11.15 1.97
CA ASN A 176 -19.44 -9.87 1.48
C ASN A 176 -19.93 -8.88 2.54
N MET A 177 -19.66 -9.13 3.81
CA MET A 177 -20.09 -8.26 4.90
C MET A 177 -18.87 -7.61 5.56
N TYR A 178 -18.99 -6.31 5.77
CA TYR A 178 -17.98 -5.56 6.50
C TYR A 178 -17.94 -5.98 7.96
N MET A 179 -16.73 -6.19 8.46
CA MET A 179 -16.46 -6.52 9.85
C MET A 179 -15.25 -5.74 10.32
N GLN A 180 -15.41 -5.02 11.39
CA GLN A 180 -14.31 -4.31 12.00
C GLN A 180 -14.31 -4.58 13.50
N GLY A 181 -13.16 -4.96 14.01
CA GLY A 181 -13.00 -5.19 15.44
C GLY A 181 -13.34 -6.62 15.89
N THR A 182 -13.42 -6.80 17.18
CA THR A 182 -13.67 -8.09 17.83
C THR A 182 -14.68 -7.92 18.94
N ASN A 183 -15.41 -9.01 19.22
CA ASN A 183 -16.36 -9.03 20.32
C ASN A 183 -15.63 -9.31 21.64
N LEU A 184 -15.86 -8.48 22.62
CA LEU A 184 -15.27 -8.56 23.95
C LEU A 184 -16.37 -8.60 25.03
N ASN A 185 -16.15 -9.36 26.10
CA ASN A 185 -16.95 -9.25 27.28
C ASN A 185 -16.51 -8.00 28.08
N VAL A 186 -17.44 -7.12 28.37
CA VAL A 186 -17.18 -5.86 29.04
C VAL A 186 -17.90 -5.82 30.39
N ALA A 187 -17.17 -5.40 31.43
CA ALA A 187 -17.74 -5.09 32.73
C ALA A 187 -17.70 -3.58 32.99
N TYR A 188 -18.80 -3.02 33.41
CA TYR A 188 -18.87 -1.63 33.88
C TYR A 188 -18.61 -1.59 35.38
N MET A 189 -17.49 -1.01 35.77
CA MET A 189 -17.13 -0.89 37.18
C MET A 189 -16.14 0.25 37.37
N SER A 190 -16.12 0.82 38.58
CA SER A 190 -15.10 1.75 39.00
C SER A 190 -13.88 0.98 39.46
N LEU A 191 -12.72 1.36 38.98
CA LEU A 191 -11.42 0.81 39.39
C LEU A 191 -10.47 1.94 39.77
N PRO A 192 -9.66 1.77 40.85
CA PRO A 192 -8.72 2.81 41.28
C PRO A 192 -7.72 3.27 40.24
N GLN A 193 -7.45 2.40 39.26
CA GLN A 193 -6.48 2.65 38.16
C GLN A 193 -7.08 3.45 37.02
N ASN A 194 -8.40 3.70 37.03
CA ASN A 194 -9.12 4.31 35.91
C ASN A 194 -9.83 5.58 36.38
N THR A 195 -9.42 6.72 35.85
CA THR A 195 -10.00 8.01 36.27
C THR A 195 -11.26 8.31 35.46
N GLU A 196 -11.14 8.47 34.13
CA GLU A 196 -12.25 8.72 33.20
C GLU A 196 -11.89 8.24 31.78
N ASP A 197 -12.90 7.81 31.03
CA ASP A 197 -12.81 7.49 29.59
C ASP A 197 -11.69 6.51 29.20
N ALA A 198 -11.27 5.64 30.12
CA ALA A 198 -10.25 4.65 29.86
C ALA A 198 -10.78 3.23 30.04
N PHE A 199 -10.08 2.29 29.44
CA PHE A 199 -10.37 0.86 29.51
C PHE A 199 -9.18 0.13 30.10
N ILE A 200 -9.47 -0.83 30.97
CA ILE A 200 -8.50 -1.82 31.42
C ILE A 200 -8.79 -3.09 30.63
N ILE A 201 -7.84 -3.50 29.80
CA ILE A 201 -7.98 -4.69 28.96
C ILE A 201 -7.08 -5.81 29.46
N SER A 202 -7.54 -7.06 29.31
CA SER A 202 -6.70 -8.21 29.56
C SER A 202 -5.61 -8.35 28.51
N LYS A 203 -4.49 -8.99 28.84
CA LYS A 203 -3.42 -9.29 27.89
C LYS A 203 -3.95 -10.05 26.66
N ARG A 204 -4.84 -11.02 26.89
CA ARG A 204 -5.48 -11.78 25.80
C ARG A 204 -6.34 -10.90 24.88
N ALA A 205 -7.04 -9.90 25.43
CA ALA A 205 -7.80 -8.94 24.62
C ALA A 205 -6.86 -8.05 23.82
N ALA A 206 -5.74 -7.58 24.40
CA ALA A 206 -4.73 -6.82 23.68
C ALA A 206 -4.12 -7.61 22.50
N GLU A 207 -3.88 -8.89 22.67
CA GLU A 207 -3.41 -9.79 21.61
C GLU A 207 -4.44 -9.97 20.48
N LYS A 208 -5.75 -10.05 20.83
CA LYS A 208 -6.83 -10.06 19.83
C LYS A 208 -6.91 -8.77 19.00
N LEU A 209 -6.58 -7.64 19.61
CA LEU A 209 -6.59 -6.32 18.99
C LEU A 209 -5.29 -6.01 18.24
N THR A 210 -4.57 -7.03 17.79
CA THR A 210 -3.35 -6.86 17.02
C THR A 210 -3.68 -6.37 15.61
N SER A 211 -3.01 -5.29 15.21
CA SER A 211 -3.10 -4.70 13.86
C SER A 211 -1.73 -4.69 13.17
N ASP A 212 -1.74 -4.50 11.86
CA ASP A 212 -0.55 -4.19 11.09
C ASP A 212 -0.47 -2.68 10.88
N VAL A 213 0.66 -2.09 11.27
CA VAL A 213 0.96 -0.68 11.04
C VAL A 213 1.96 -0.59 9.91
N PHE A 214 1.66 0.27 8.97
CA PHE A 214 2.51 0.54 7.81
C PHE A 214 3.14 1.91 7.97
N GLY A 215 4.38 2.04 7.53
CA GLY A 215 5.06 3.32 7.53
C GLY A 215 5.97 3.46 6.32
N LYS A 216 6.31 4.71 5.99
CA LYS A 216 7.24 5.05 4.92
C LYS A 216 8.36 5.90 5.46
N ILE A 217 9.58 5.53 5.14
CA ILE A 217 10.77 6.28 5.49
C ILE A 217 11.49 6.64 4.20
N SER A 218 11.72 7.92 4.01
CA SER A 218 12.42 8.42 2.82
C SER A 218 13.71 9.11 3.22
N PHE A 219 14.79 8.77 2.56
CA PHE A 219 16.09 9.37 2.80
C PHE A 219 16.88 9.55 1.51
N LYS A 220 17.93 10.34 1.58
CA LYS A 220 18.83 10.64 0.46
C LYS A 220 20.23 10.22 0.81
N ILE A 221 20.93 9.65 -0.16
CA ILE A 221 22.37 9.41 -0.09
C ILE A 221 23.05 10.45 -0.98
N LEU A 222 23.87 11.29 -0.40
CA LEU A 222 24.62 12.33 -1.11
C LEU A 222 25.92 11.76 -1.69
N PRO A 223 26.56 12.42 -2.69
CA PRO A 223 27.76 11.93 -3.36
C PRO A 223 28.98 11.78 -2.47
N ASP A 224 29.00 12.53 -1.36
CA ASP A 224 30.05 12.52 -0.35
C ASP A 224 29.76 11.56 0.82
N GLN A 225 28.61 10.88 0.77
CA GLN A 225 28.18 9.94 1.79
C GLN A 225 28.40 8.51 1.34
N ILE A 226 28.92 7.69 2.23
CA ILE A 226 29.10 6.26 2.02
C ILE A 226 28.15 5.52 2.95
N PRO A 227 27.16 4.78 2.42
CA PRO A 227 26.35 3.90 3.24
C PRO A 227 27.20 2.87 3.94
N ILE A 228 26.82 2.47 5.14
CA ILE A 228 27.53 1.48 5.94
C ILE A 228 26.90 0.11 5.70
N ASP A 229 27.73 -0.92 5.55
CA ASP A 229 27.31 -2.30 5.36
C ASP A 229 26.77 -2.89 6.67
N LEU A 230 25.45 -2.77 6.88
CA LEU A 230 24.81 -3.18 8.13
C LEU A 230 24.09 -4.53 8.05
N TYR A 231 23.73 -4.94 6.84
CA TYR A 231 22.92 -6.12 6.56
C TYR A 231 23.63 -7.12 5.65
N GLY A 232 24.83 -6.77 5.18
CA GLY A 232 25.64 -7.63 4.33
C GLY A 232 26.45 -8.67 5.12
N ASP A 233 27.01 -9.58 4.38
CA ASP A 233 27.96 -10.59 4.87
C ASP A 233 29.36 -10.38 4.26
N GLU A 234 30.20 -11.42 4.25
CA GLU A 234 31.56 -11.33 3.70
C GLU A 234 31.55 -11.19 2.17
N ASP A 235 30.53 -11.70 1.51
CA ASP A 235 30.43 -11.80 0.07
C ASP A 235 29.55 -10.69 -0.56
N GLU A 236 28.54 -10.20 0.16
CA GLU A 236 27.58 -9.21 -0.35
C GLU A 236 27.52 -7.95 0.53
N TYR A 237 27.75 -6.79 -0.10
CA TYR A 237 27.60 -5.49 0.56
C TYR A 237 26.15 -5.05 0.58
N LYS A 238 25.57 -4.84 1.78
CA LYS A 238 24.16 -4.54 1.97
C LYS A 238 23.96 -3.48 3.05
N PHE A 239 23.59 -2.28 2.63
CA PHE A 239 23.47 -1.14 3.55
C PHE A 239 22.08 -0.97 4.16
N MET A 240 21.08 -1.64 3.64
CA MET A 240 19.70 -1.67 4.16
C MET A 240 19.11 -3.07 3.96
N PRO A 241 18.07 -3.45 4.73
CA PRO A 241 17.42 -4.75 4.53
C PRO A 241 16.69 -4.78 3.18
N ASP A 242 16.66 -5.95 2.56
CA ASP A 242 15.88 -6.20 1.35
C ASP A 242 14.38 -6.38 1.64
N ILE A 243 13.56 -6.45 0.59
CA ILE A 243 12.14 -6.78 0.70
C ILE A 243 12.00 -8.15 1.37
N ALA A 244 11.04 -8.28 2.27
CA ALA A 244 10.78 -9.43 3.15
C ALA A 244 11.78 -9.65 4.30
N GLU A 245 12.82 -8.83 4.39
CA GLU A 245 13.72 -8.84 5.55
C GLU A 245 13.23 -7.91 6.66
N HIS A 246 13.78 -8.11 7.85
CA HIS A 246 13.42 -7.37 9.05
C HIS A 246 14.51 -6.38 9.45
N VAL A 247 14.06 -5.24 9.96
CA VAL A 247 14.96 -4.26 10.58
C VAL A 247 15.61 -4.87 11.83
N ASN A 248 16.90 -4.64 11.98
CA ASN A 248 17.67 -5.13 13.13
C ASN A 248 17.05 -4.67 14.47
N PRO A 249 17.31 -5.40 15.57
CA PRO A 249 16.78 -5.05 16.90
C PRO A 249 17.21 -3.68 17.42
N ASP A 250 18.31 -3.11 16.91
CA ASP A 250 18.75 -1.75 17.21
C ASP A 250 17.93 -0.65 16.52
N GLY A 251 17.04 -1.04 15.60
CA GLY A 251 16.19 -0.12 14.87
C GLY A 251 16.90 0.68 13.78
N ILE A 252 18.12 0.35 13.41
CA ILE A 252 18.87 1.06 12.39
C ILE A 252 18.50 0.49 11.02
N LEU A 253 17.82 1.31 10.20
CA LEU A 253 17.46 0.96 8.82
C LEU A 253 18.65 1.15 7.87
N CYS A 254 19.36 2.25 8.02
CA CYS A 254 20.51 2.61 7.21
C CYS A 254 21.41 3.58 7.97
N ALA A 255 22.68 3.54 7.77
CA ALA A 255 23.61 4.55 8.27
C ALA A 255 24.56 5.00 7.15
N MET A 256 24.93 6.28 7.16
CA MET A 256 25.75 6.89 6.12
C MET A 256 26.89 7.66 6.76
N ARG A 257 28.10 7.44 6.30
CA ARG A 257 29.31 8.14 6.74
C ARG A 257 29.72 9.22 5.75
N SER A 258 29.89 10.44 6.24
CA SER A 258 30.48 11.53 5.45
C SER A 258 31.97 11.62 5.77
N PRO A 259 32.89 11.43 4.81
CA PRO A 259 34.32 11.54 5.05
C PRO A 259 34.69 12.99 5.37
N THR A 260 35.02 13.28 6.61
CA THR A 260 35.61 14.55 7.03
C THR A 260 37.14 14.49 6.85
N SER A 261 37.74 15.59 6.47
CA SER A 261 39.02 15.70 5.79
C SER A 261 40.26 15.11 6.47
N ASN A 262 40.22 14.68 7.73
CA ASN A 262 41.43 14.28 8.46
C ASN A 262 41.49 12.82 9.00
N SER A 263 40.41 12.08 8.93
CA SER A 263 40.36 10.69 9.42
C SER A 263 40.04 9.64 8.35
N ILE A 264 40.00 10.05 7.11
CA ILE A 264 39.40 9.33 5.96
C ILE A 264 39.98 7.94 5.74
N ILE A 265 41.30 7.76 5.93
CA ILE A 265 41.96 6.52 5.52
C ILE A 265 41.65 5.35 6.49
N TYR A 266 41.52 5.63 7.77
CA TYR A 266 41.24 4.60 8.78
C TYR A 266 39.73 4.28 8.89
N ASP A 267 38.85 5.31 8.68
CA ASP A 267 37.40 5.15 8.80
C ASP A 267 36.77 4.45 7.60
N MET A 268 37.52 4.34 6.52
CA MET A 268 37.09 3.74 5.24
C MET A 268 37.57 2.30 5.06
N ALA A 269 38.26 1.75 6.04
CA ALA A 269 38.63 0.33 6.00
C ALA A 269 37.35 -0.55 6.01
N PRO A 270 37.27 -1.63 5.22
CA PRO A 270 36.07 -2.47 5.12
C PRO A 270 35.50 -2.91 6.47
N ALA A 271 36.37 -3.21 7.43
CA ALA A 271 35.96 -3.57 8.80
C ALA A 271 35.26 -2.43 9.55
N ASN A 272 35.61 -1.16 9.26
CA ASN A 272 35.01 0.02 9.88
C ASN A 272 33.73 0.45 9.20
N LEU A 273 33.53 0.08 7.95
CA LEU A 273 32.28 0.31 7.22
C LEU A 273 31.14 -0.65 7.62
N ARG A 274 31.40 -1.58 8.53
CA ARG A 274 30.40 -2.47 9.13
C ARG A 274 29.94 -2.04 10.51
N ARG A 275 30.51 -0.95 11.05
CA ARG A 275 30.19 -0.46 12.40
C ARG A 275 29.74 0.98 12.36
N VAL A 276 28.59 1.23 12.96
CA VAL A 276 28.05 2.59 13.10
C VAL A 276 28.85 3.38 14.13
N GLN A 277 29.21 4.60 13.76
CA GLN A 277 29.80 5.59 14.66
C GLN A 277 28.76 6.66 14.99
N TYR A 278 28.11 6.51 16.11
CA TYR A 278 26.96 7.35 16.51
C TYR A 278 27.24 8.86 16.55
N LEU A 279 28.51 9.27 16.65
CA LEU A 279 28.91 10.68 16.67
C LEU A 279 29.08 11.29 15.27
N HIS A 280 29.35 10.48 14.26
CA HIS A 280 29.77 10.97 12.94
C HIS A 280 28.86 10.49 11.82
N ASP A 281 28.14 9.38 12.02
CA ASP A 281 27.30 8.82 10.98
C ASP A 281 25.90 9.40 11.03
N THR A 282 25.30 9.63 9.87
CA THR A 282 23.89 9.95 9.74
C THR A 282 23.09 8.65 9.78
N ILE A 283 22.29 8.47 10.82
CA ILE A 283 21.56 7.23 11.06
C ILE A 283 20.08 7.44 10.74
N ILE A 284 19.52 6.52 9.99
CA ILE A 284 18.08 6.44 9.67
C ILE A 284 17.50 5.29 10.47
N TYR A 285 16.49 5.59 11.28
CA TYR A 285 15.83 4.63 12.13
C TYR A 285 14.50 4.17 11.55
N ALA A 286 14.18 2.90 11.78
CA ALA A 286 12.87 2.32 11.58
C ALA A 286 12.47 1.52 12.84
N PRO A 287 11.19 1.16 13.00
CA PRO A 287 10.81 0.33 14.14
C PRO A 287 11.55 -1.00 14.16
N PRO A 288 12.14 -1.40 15.30
CA PRO A 288 12.83 -2.68 15.41
C PRO A 288 11.95 -3.85 15.04
N GLY A 289 12.49 -4.78 14.23
CA GLY A 289 11.77 -5.95 13.77
C GLY A 289 10.66 -5.67 12.75
N ALA A 290 10.57 -4.44 12.22
CA ALA A 290 9.67 -4.12 11.12
C ALA A 290 10.11 -4.86 9.85
N GLU A 291 9.15 -5.42 9.13
CA GLU A 291 9.36 -6.11 7.85
C GLU A 291 9.32 -5.12 6.71
N ILE A 292 10.28 -5.19 5.81
CA ILE A 292 10.33 -4.35 4.61
C ILE A 292 9.43 -4.96 3.54
N ILE A 293 8.47 -4.17 3.06
CA ILE A 293 7.49 -4.62 2.07
C ILE A 293 7.67 -4.01 0.68
N ASP A 294 8.30 -2.84 0.60
CA ASP A 294 8.55 -2.18 -0.69
C ASP A 294 9.75 -1.24 -0.59
N ILE A 295 10.53 -1.16 -1.66
CA ILE A 295 11.68 -0.28 -1.79
C ILE A 295 11.60 0.42 -3.14
N ASP A 296 11.48 1.74 -3.12
CA ASP A 296 11.50 2.59 -4.31
C ASP A 296 12.80 3.42 -4.33
N ILE A 297 13.55 3.28 -5.42
CA ILE A 297 14.84 3.94 -5.59
C ILE A 297 14.82 4.84 -6.81
N THR A 298 15.08 6.12 -6.60
CA THR A 298 15.23 7.11 -7.67
C THR A 298 16.65 7.67 -7.65
N VAL A 299 17.34 7.61 -8.77
CA VAL A 299 18.70 8.16 -8.93
C VAL A 299 18.66 9.41 -9.79
N ASN A 300 19.28 10.49 -9.33
CA ASN A 300 19.48 11.67 -10.16
C ASN A 300 20.60 11.41 -11.17
N ARG A 301 20.34 11.65 -12.45
CA ARG A 301 21.22 11.29 -13.58
C ARG A 301 22.60 11.94 -13.62
N ASN A 302 22.74 13.08 -13.00
CA ASN A 302 24.02 13.77 -12.97
C ASN A 302 24.97 13.15 -11.94
N CYS A 303 24.51 12.05 -11.29
CA CYS A 303 25.26 11.39 -10.24
C CYS A 303 26.44 10.60 -10.80
N LYS A 304 27.58 11.25 -10.90
CA LYS A 304 28.87 10.58 -11.04
C LYS A 304 29.41 10.27 -9.65
N ILE A 305 28.71 9.37 -8.95
CA ILE A 305 29.12 8.99 -7.60
C ILE A 305 30.48 8.28 -7.68
N LYS A 306 31.45 8.78 -6.97
CA LYS A 306 32.78 8.19 -6.83
C LYS A 306 32.84 7.05 -5.80
N THR A 307 31.69 6.49 -5.46
CA THR A 307 31.55 5.42 -4.47
C THR A 307 32.00 4.07 -5.05
N PRO A 308 32.50 3.14 -4.21
CA PRO A 308 32.85 1.78 -4.63
C PRO A 308 31.68 1.11 -5.36
N LYS A 309 31.99 0.32 -6.39
CA LYS A 309 30.99 -0.36 -7.22
C LYS A 309 30.10 -1.30 -6.42
N GLU A 310 30.60 -1.82 -5.31
CA GLU A 310 29.91 -2.75 -4.43
C GLU A 310 28.67 -2.12 -3.76
N ILE A 311 28.71 -0.83 -3.43
CA ILE A 311 27.58 -0.11 -2.84
C ILE A 311 26.40 -0.01 -3.81
N PHE A 312 26.70 -0.01 -5.11
CA PHE A 312 25.67 0.10 -6.12
C PHE A 312 24.98 -1.22 -6.48
N SER A 313 25.50 -2.36 -6.05
CA SER A 313 24.90 -3.66 -6.38
C SER A 313 23.43 -3.72 -5.94
N GLN A 314 23.15 -3.35 -4.70
CA GLN A 314 21.79 -3.31 -4.17
C GLN A 314 20.91 -2.25 -4.86
N VAL A 315 21.44 -1.05 -5.12
CA VAL A 315 20.71 0.00 -5.85
C VAL A 315 20.38 -0.42 -7.26
N GLU A 316 21.36 -0.98 -7.99
CA GLU A 316 21.15 -1.46 -9.37
C GLU A 316 20.19 -2.66 -9.45
N LYS A 317 20.17 -3.53 -8.45
CA LYS A 317 19.23 -4.65 -8.33
C LYS A 317 17.79 -4.14 -8.38
N TYR A 318 17.43 -3.16 -7.52
CA TYR A 318 16.09 -2.58 -7.49
C TYR A 318 15.78 -1.76 -8.76
N ARG A 319 16.72 -0.96 -9.24
CA ARG A 319 16.54 -0.18 -10.47
C ARG A 319 16.32 -1.07 -11.69
N SER A 320 17.09 -2.14 -11.81
CA SER A 320 16.93 -3.10 -12.91
C SER A 320 15.56 -3.73 -12.92
N ALA A 321 15.04 -4.14 -11.75
CA ALA A 321 13.71 -4.72 -11.61
C ALA A 321 12.61 -3.73 -12.00
N VAL A 322 12.71 -2.48 -11.53
CA VAL A 322 11.78 -1.39 -11.89
C VAL A 322 11.80 -1.13 -13.40
N ASN A 323 12.99 -1.05 -13.99
CA ASN A 323 13.16 -0.79 -15.43
C ASN A 323 12.59 -1.93 -16.28
N GLN A 324 12.78 -3.18 -15.87
CA GLN A 324 12.18 -4.33 -16.57
C GLN A 324 10.65 -4.27 -16.53
N CYS A 325 10.07 -3.97 -15.39
CA CYS A 325 8.62 -3.79 -15.26
C CYS A 325 8.10 -2.69 -16.21
N TYR A 326 8.76 -1.53 -16.22
CA TYR A 326 8.36 -0.43 -17.08
C TYR A 326 8.57 -0.70 -18.57
N LEU A 327 9.60 -1.48 -18.94
CA LEU A 327 9.78 -1.93 -20.32
C LEU A 327 8.62 -2.83 -20.77
N HIS A 328 8.19 -3.78 -19.97
CA HIS A 328 7.05 -4.64 -20.29
C HIS A 328 5.74 -3.83 -20.41
N ILE A 329 5.52 -2.83 -19.54
CA ILE A 329 4.36 -1.92 -19.67
C ILE A 329 4.42 -1.15 -20.99
N TRP A 330 5.61 -0.68 -21.39
CA TRP A 330 5.81 0.03 -22.63
C TRP A 330 5.58 -0.86 -23.86
N GLU A 331 6.08 -2.09 -23.85
CA GLU A 331 5.88 -3.07 -24.92
C GLU A 331 4.40 -3.41 -25.10
N ALA A 332 3.66 -3.62 -24.00
CA ALA A 332 2.23 -3.85 -24.03
C ALA A 332 1.44 -2.65 -24.60
N TYR A 333 1.88 -1.43 -24.30
CA TYR A 333 1.32 -0.22 -24.89
C TYR A 333 1.56 -0.15 -26.40
N LEU A 334 2.81 -0.41 -26.85
CA LEU A 334 3.14 -0.42 -28.26
C LEU A 334 2.33 -1.46 -29.04
N GLN A 335 2.14 -2.63 -28.45
CA GLN A 335 1.32 -3.68 -29.05
C GLN A 335 -0.14 -3.21 -29.23
N ALA A 336 -0.73 -2.58 -28.20
CA ALA A 336 -2.08 -2.02 -28.30
C ALA A 336 -2.19 -0.94 -29.39
N CYS A 337 -1.20 -0.05 -29.49
CA CYS A 337 -1.14 0.98 -30.52
C CYS A 337 -1.01 0.40 -31.95
N ASN A 338 -0.19 -0.64 -32.11
CA ASN A 338 0.00 -1.30 -33.41
C ASN A 338 -1.27 -2.03 -33.90
N GLU A 339 -2.07 -2.52 -32.94
CA GLU A 339 -3.38 -3.11 -33.24
C GLU A 339 -4.49 -2.04 -33.45
N GLY A 340 -4.16 -0.76 -33.32
CA GLY A 340 -5.11 0.36 -33.50
C GLY A 340 -6.11 0.50 -32.37
N LEU A 341 -5.86 -0.08 -31.21
CA LEU A 341 -6.76 0.00 -30.06
C LEU A 341 -6.62 1.33 -29.33
N ALA A 342 -7.76 1.86 -28.87
CA ALA A 342 -7.79 3.04 -28.01
C ALA A 342 -7.31 2.69 -26.61
N VAL A 343 -6.64 3.63 -25.95
CA VAL A 343 -6.06 3.46 -24.62
C VAL A 343 -6.79 4.34 -23.62
N THR A 344 -7.04 3.82 -22.42
CA THR A 344 -7.66 4.60 -21.34
C THR A 344 -6.72 5.71 -20.84
N PRO A 345 -7.26 6.86 -20.35
CA PRO A 345 -6.42 7.92 -19.80
C PRO A 345 -5.54 7.45 -18.64
N ALA A 346 -6.04 6.54 -17.81
CA ALA A 346 -5.30 5.97 -16.70
C ALA A 346 -4.06 5.19 -17.18
N PHE A 347 -4.23 4.33 -18.20
CA PHE A 347 -3.12 3.58 -18.77
C PHE A 347 -2.13 4.49 -19.48
N ASN A 348 -2.59 5.50 -20.20
CA ASN A 348 -1.70 6.49 -20.83
C ASN A 348 -0.84 7.24 -19.80
N ASN A 349 -1.42 7.59 -18.65
CA ASN A 349 -0.66 8.22 -17.54
C ASN A 349 0.39 7.28 -16.95
N LEU A 350 0.07 5.98 -16.79
CA LEU A 350 1.03 4.97 -16.36
C LEU A 350 2.21 4.87 -17.33
N VAL A 351 1.92 4.78 -18.61
CA VAL A 351 2.93 4.71 -19.69
C VAL A 351 3.80 5.97 -19.71
N THR A 352 3.20 7.14 -19.52
CA THR A 352 3.97 8.40 -19.45
C THR A 352 4.95 8.39 -18.28
N ARG A 353 4.53 7.86 -17.13
CA ARG A 353 5.40 7.68 -15.95
C ARG A 353 6.52 6.67 -16.23
N ALA A 354 6.18 5.54 -16.81
CA ALA A 354 7.13 4.50 -17.19
C ALA A 354 8.21 5.05 -18.15
N LEU A 355 7.80 5.74 -19.21
CA LEU A 355 8.70 6.41 -20.13
C LEU A 355 9.59 7.46 -19.45
N GLY A 356 9.03 8.24 -18.52
CA GLY A 356 9.80 9.19 -17.75
C GLY A 356 10.95 8.52 -17.00
N ASN A 357 10.70 7.38 -16.36
CA ASN A 357 11.71 6.63 -15.62
C ASN A 357 12.73 5.95 -16.56
N LEU A 358 12.29 5.30 -17.63
CA LEU A 358 13.15 4.67 -18.61
C LEU A 358 14.08 5.67 -19.34
N LEU A 359 13.57 6.87 -19.66
CA LEU A 359 14.38 7.95 -20.23
C LEU A 359 15.44 8.46 -19.23
N ILE A 360 15.14 8.40 -17.97
CA ILE A 360 16.10 8.74 -16.92
C ILE A 360 17.29 7.77 -16.94
N ASP A 361 17.13 6.53 -17.17
CA ASP A 361 18.18 5.50 -17.06
C ASP A 361 18.94 5.19 -18.34
N ASN A 362 18.86 6.02 -19.37
CA ASN A 362 19.50 5.79 -20.68
C ASN A 362 19.11 4.46 -21.38
N VAL A 363 18.01 3.85 -20.99
CA VAL A 363 17.46 2.74 -21.72
C VAL A 363 17.12 3.25 -23.13
N ARG A 364 17.70 2.63 -24.16
CA ARG A 364 17.41 2.97 -25.56
C ARG A 364 15.98 2.56 -25.88
N ILE A 365 15.04 3.47 -25.62
CA ILE A 365 13.68 3.32 -26.11
C ILE A 365 13.76 3.48 -27.64
N PRO A 366 13.26 2.51 -28.43
CA PRO A 366 13.18 2.68 -29.86
C PRO A 366 12.50 4.02 -30.16
N ARG A 367 13.13 4.84 -31.03
CA ARG A 367 12.56 6.14 -31.42
C ARG A 367 11.25 5.89 -32.16
N PHE A 368 10.15 5.83 -31.45
CA PHE A 368 8.84 5.84 -32.03
C PHE A 368 8.22 7.21 -31.98
N THR A 369 8.05 7.73 -33.18
CA THR A 369 7.09 8.70 -33.71
C THR A 369 6.81 9.99 -32.92
N ARG A 370 6.96 11.06 -33.65
CA ARG A 370 6.65 12.48 -33.48
C ARG A 370 5.38 12.90 -32.71
N ARG A 371 4.63 12.01 -32.07
CA ARG A 371 3.33 12.34 -31.42
C ARG A 371 3.34 12.42 -29.90
N THR A 372 4.32 11.86 -29.23
CA THR A 372 4.45 12.01 -27.78
C THR A 372 5.56 13.00 -27.44
N LYS A 373 5.21 14.28 -27.35
CA LYS A 373 6.01 15.24 -26.60
C LYS A 373 5.88 14.89 -25.12
N VAL A 374 6.64 13.92 -24.67
CA VAL A 374 6.88 13.74 -23.23
C VAL A 374 7.72 14.94 -22.83
N SER A 375 7.10 15.94 -22.21
CA SER A 375 7.81 16.97 -21.50
C SER A 375 8.47 16.29 -20.29
N ALA A 376 9.70 15.81 -20.49
CA ALA A 376 10.56 15.44 -19.38
C ALA A 376 10.65 16.67 -18.50
N VAL A 377 9.98 16.64 -17.35
CA VAL A 377 10.18 17.65 -16.30
C VAL A 377 11.61 17.46 -15.84
N ARG A 378 12.52 18.22 -16.46
CA ARG A 378 13.89 18.36 -15.98
C ARG A 378 13.78 18.98 -14.59
N ARG A 379 13.81 18.17 -13.57
CA ARG A 379 14.10 18.66 -12.22
C ARG A 379 15.49 19.29 -12.28
N LYS A 380 15.56 20.59 -12.23
CA LYS A 380 16.79 21.36 -12.04
C LYS A 380 17.23 21.22 -10.58
N GLU A 381 17.51 20.03 -10.12
CA GLU A 381 18.24 19.88 -8.87
C GLU A 381 19.72 19.75 -9.20
N PRO A 382 20.58 20.68 -8.75
CA PRO A 382 22.00 20.70 -9.09
C PRO A 382 22.82 19.65 -8.33
N ILE A 383 22.22 18.89 -7.40
CA ILE A 383 22.93 17.97 -6.52
C ILE A 383 22.64 16.53 -6.93
N GLU A 384 23.71 15.79 -7.13
CA GLU A 384 23.66 14.35 -7.35
C GLU A 384 23.22 13.64 -6.07
N PHE A 385 22.22 12.76 -6.12
CA PHE A 385 21.77 11.99 -4.97
C PHE A 385 21.01 10.75 -5.41
N ILE A 386 20.98 9.77 -4.51
CA ILE A 386 20.09 8.61 -4.56
C ILE A 386 18.99 8.87 -3.56
N TYR A 387 17.75 8.84 -4.01
CA TYR A 387 16.57 8.96 -3.15
C TYR A 387 15.94 7.59 -2.97
N ILE A 388 15.80 7.17 -1.72
CA ILE A 388 15.28 5.86 -1.35
C ILE A 388 14.05 6.07 -0.48
N THR A 389 12.97 5.37 -0.82
CA THR A 389 11.76 5.28 0.01
C THR A 389 11.55 3.82 0.35
N VAL A 390 11.61 3.53 1.63
CA VAL A 390 11.37 2.19 2.18
C VAL A 390 9.99 2.19 2.82
N THR A 391 9.16 1.23 2.44
CA THR A 391 7.86 0.98 3.07
C THR A 391 7.98 -0.26 3.94
N TYR A 392 7.55 -0.17 5.18
CA TYR A 392 7.63 -1.26 6.13
C TYR A 392 6.28 -1.58 6.76
N ARG A 393 6.16 -2.79 7.27
CA ARG A 393 5.05 -3.29 8.06
C ARG A 393 5.55 -3.65 9.45
N GLN A 394 4.81 -3.24 10.46
CA GLN A 394 5.07 -3.63 11.85
C GLN A 394 3.82 -4.22 12.47
N LYS A 395 3.97 -5.34 13.17
CA LYS A 395 2.92 -5.88 14.01
C LYS A 395 2.76 -4.99 15.23
N ASN A 396 1.58 -4.44 15.42
CA ASN A 396 1.24 -3.64 16.58
C ASN A 396 0.25 -4.37 17.48
N VAL A 397 0.68 -4.66 18.70
CA VAL A 397 -0.19 -5.16 19.77
C VAL A 397 -0.64 -3.95 20.57
N CYS A 398 -1.92 -3.87 20.89
CA CYS A 398 -2.49 -2.76 21.66
C CYS A 398 -1.69 -2.48 22.94
N ARG A 399 -1.23 -1.24 23.09
CA ARG A 399 -0.37 -0.78 24.19
C ARG A 399 -1.10 0.24 25.07
N ASN A 400 -0.50 0.51 26.24
CA ASN A 400 -1.00 1.57 27.11
C ASN A 400 -0.98 2.93 26.39
N GLY A 401 -2.07 3.68 26.53
CA GLY A 401 -2.23 5.01 25.91
C GLY A 401 -2.77 5.00 24.48
N GLU A 402 -2.97 3.84 23.87
CA GLU A 402 -3.60 3.77 22.56
C GLU A 402 -5.11 3.96 22.63
N LYS A 403 -5.68 4.55 21.58
CA LYS A 403 -7.12 4.71 21.46
C LYS A 403 -7.76 3.40 21.03
N LEU A 404 -8.50 2.79 21.93
CA LEU A 404 -9.14 1.50 21.74
C LEU A 404 -10.49 1.62 21.02
N SER A 405 -11.32 2.59 21.43
CA SER A 405 -12.71 2.73 21.02
C SER A 405 -13.23 4.14 21.24
N GLY A 406 -14.41 4.43 20.69
CA GLY A 406 -15.21 5.60 21.01
C GLY A 406 -16.48 5.22 21.76
N ARG A 407 -17.01 6.10 22.57
CA ARG A 407 -18.28 5.93 23.25
C ARG A 407 -19.43 6.49 22.41
N LEU A 408 -20.51 5.72 22.29
CA LEU A 408 -21.80 6.19 21.82
C LEU A 408 -22.68 6.54 23.03
N THR A 409 -23.41 7.65 22.93
CA THR A 409 -24.41 8.02 23.93
C THR A 409 -25.78 7.68 23.35
N LEU A 410 -26.46 6.77 24.03
CA LEU A 410 -27.88 6.47 23.75
C LEU A 410 -28.74 7.44 24.56
N HIS A 411 -29.78 7.98 23.95
CA HIS A 411 -30.80 8.81 24.60
C HIS A 411 -32.09 8.02 24.82
#